data_adb197945885754cb405c43ae29fe939
#
_entry.id   adb197945885754cb405c43ae29fe939
#
_cell.length_a   1.000
_cell.length_b   1.000
_cell.length_c   1.000
_cell.angle_alpha   90.00
_cell.angle_beta   90.00
_cell.angle_gamma   90.00
#
_symmetry.space_group_name_H-M   'P 1'
#
loop_
_entity.id
_entity.type
_entity.pdbx_description
1 polymer ?
#
loop_
_entity_poly.entity_id
_entity_poly.type
_entity_poly.pdbx_seq_one_letter_code
_entity_poly.pdbx_strand_id
1 'polypeptide(L)'
;MEGIRNKVPNAEVIYELGCNHTADFVVTDLGSHVSSTAGQGFASEFFNNTEFEGTPAYKGLAKELHYTTGGNTQFAPNVNLTNFTARFTGEFESPIDGPVEFKLSGNDAFRLYIDTAKVAEVWENEYGAEKLYTLNAKKGEKYPIKIEYMQRTGSADLNFTVGVRTPVSKLRPARLKTLMSSYS
;
A
#
# COMPACT_ATOMS: atom_id res chain seq x y z
N MET A 1 1.99 -21.67 30.77
CA MET A 1 0.96 -22.56 30.15
C MET A 1 0.93 -23.95 30.76
N GLU A 2 2.05 -24.50 31.11
CA GLU A 2 2.16 -25.80 31.79
C GLU A 2 1.33 -25.89 33.07
N GLY A 3 1.30 -24.84 33.89
CA GLY A 3 0.52 -24.77 35.12
C GLY A 3 -1.00 -24.88 34.95
N ILE A 4 -1.55 -24.48 33.81
CA ILE A 4 -2.99 -24.62 33.55
C ILE A 4 -3.31 -26.05 33.09
N ARG A 5 -2.49 -26.64 32.22
CA ARG A 5 -2.67 -28.02 31.73
C ARG A 5 -2.60 -29.04 32.86
N ASN A 6 -1.73 -28.82 33.84
CA ASN A 6 -1.59 -29.69 34.99
C ASN A 6 -2.79 -29.62 35.96
N LYS A 7 -3.56 -28.53 35.93
CA LYS A 7 -4.75 -28.33 36.77
C LYS A 7 -6.03 -28.86 36.14
N VAL A 8 -6.06 -28.99 34.80
CA VAL A 8 -7.24 -29.41 34.04
C VAL A 8 -6.86 -30.48 32.98
N PRO A 9 -6.40 -31.66 33.40
CA PRO A 9 -5.81 -32.65 32.49
C PRO A 9 -6.78 -33.19 31.43
N ASN A 10 -8.09 -33.05 31.64
CA ASN A 10 -9.12 -33.51 30.72
C ASN A 10 -9.76 -32.39 29.90
N ALA A 11 -9.24 -31.18 29.99
CA ALA A 11 -9.75 -30.05 29.22
C ALA A 11 -8.84 -29.72 28.02
N GLU A 12 -9.43 -29.39 26.88
CA GLU A 12 -8.71 -28.82 25.76
C GLU A 12 -8.35 -27.38 26.11
N VAL A 13 -7.05 -27.11 26.33
CA VAL A 13 -6.57 -25.77 26.60
C VAL A 13 -6.23 -25.12 25.26
N ILE A 14 -7.13 -24.30 24.77
CA ILE A 14 -6.92 -23.49 23.55
C ILE A 14 -6.28 -22.16 23.95
N TYR A 15 -5.10 -21.90 23.43
CA TYR A 15 -4.47 -20.60 23.56
C TYR A 15 -4.81 -19.76 22.34
N GLU A 16 -5.60 -18.74 22.55
CA GLU A 16 -5.77 -17.68 21.56
C GLU A 16 -4.90 -16.49 21.96
N LEU A 17 -4.13 -15.96 21.00
CA LEU A 17 -3.52 -14.65 21.16
C LEU A 17 -4.65 -13.68 21.44
N GLY A 18 -4.66 -13.11 22.65
CA GLY A 18 -5.59 -12.04 23.00
C GLY A 18 -5.51 -10.93 21.94
N CYS A 19 -6.65 -10.34 21.59
CA CYS A 19 -6.72 -9.24 20.64
C CYS A 19 -5.69 -8.18 21.00
N ASN A 20 -4.79 -7.91 20.08
CA ASN A 20 -4.07 -6.65 20.08
C ASN A 20 -5.10 -5.54 19.97
N HIS A 21 -5.05 -4.57 20.85
CA HIS A 21 -5.98 -3.43 20.90
C HIS A 21 -6.04 -2.60 19.61
N THR A 22 -5.36 -3.00 18.52
CA THR A 22 -5.17 -2.16 17.33
C THR A 22 -5.36 -2.84 15.98
N ALA A 23 -5.65 -4.14 15.90
CA ALA A 23 -5.89 -4.73 14.59
C ALA A 23 -6.92 -5.86 14.62
N ASP A 24 -8.16 -5.51 14.29
CA ASP A 24 -9.21 -6.49 13.94
C ASP A 24 -8.94 -7.21 12.62
N PHE A 25 -7.85 -6.86 11.92
CA PHE A 25 -7.52 -7.31 10.58
C PHE A 25 -6.03 -7.59 10.40
N VAL A 26 -5.73 -8.56 9.54
CA VAL A 26 -4.40 -8.73 8.95
C VAL A 26 -4.46 -8.24 7.52
N VAL A 27 -3.50 -7.40 7.12
CA VAL A 27 -3.33 -6.97 5.74
C VAL A 27 -2.29 -7.86 5.09
N THR A 28 -2.67 -8.55 4.01
CA THR A 28 -1.72 -9.26 3.14
C THR A 28 -1.34 -8.32 2.02
N ASP A 29 -0.06 -7.95 1.95
CA ASP A 29 0.47 -7.10 0.89
C ASP A 29 0.48 -7.82 -0.46
N LEU A 30 0.03 -7.12 -1.51
CA LEU A 30 0.01 -7.56 -2.90
C LEU A 30 0.84 -6.63 -3.81
N GLY A 31 1.67 -5.76 -3.26
CA GLY A 31 2.50 -4.82 -4.03
C GLY A 31 3.42 -5.49 -5.05
N SER A 32 3.84 -6.73 -4.79
CA SER A 32 4.60 -7.53 -5.74
C SER A 32 3.84 -7.93 -7.02
N HIS A 33 2.53 -7.71 -7.09
CA HIS A 33 1.70 -7.94 -8.28
C HIS A 33 1.50 -6.67 -9.13
N VAL A 34 2.22 -5.60 -8.82
CA VAL A 34 2.25 -4.38 -9.65
C VAL A 34 3.46 -4.42 -10.56
N SER A 35 3.27 -4.21 -11.85
CA SER A 35 4.33 -4.11 -12.85
C SER A 35 4.07 -2.94 -13.80
N SER A 36 5.10 -2.55 -14.55
CA SER A 36 5.01 -1.48 -15.53
C SER A 36 5.92 -1.76 -16.72
N THR A 37 5.93 -0.87 -17.71
CA THR A 37 6.89 -0.93 -18.82
C THR A 37 8.35 -0.75 -18.38
N ALA A 38 8.58 -0.20 -17.19
CA ALA A 38 9.91 -0.03 -16.60
C ALA A 38 10.38 -1.25 -15.77
N GLY A 39 9.47 -2.22 -15.50
CA GLY A 39 9.74 -3.41 -14.72
C GLY A 39 8.74 -3.63 -13.57
N GLN A 40 9.14 -4.42 -12.57
CA GLN A 40 8.37 -4.67 -11.36
C GLN A 40 8.21 -3.40 -10.55
N GLY A 41 6.96 -2.95 -10.33
CA GLY A 41 6.60 -1.67 -9.73
C GLY A 41 6.07 -0.67 -10.76
N PHE A 42 6.23 0.61 -10.50
CA PHE A 42 5.68 1.70 -11.29
C PHE A 42 6.73 2.36 -12.19
N ALA A 43 6.37 2.65 -13.44
CA ALA A 43 7.09 3.66 -14.21
C ALA A 43 6.80 5.03 -13.59
N SER A 44 7.85 5.81 -13.31
CA SER A 44 7.76 7.11 -12.66
C SER A 44 8.26 8.23 -13.55
N GLU A 45 7.54 9.35 -13.53
CA GLU A 45 7.91 10.60 -14.18
C GLU A 45 7.78 11.74 -13.17
N PHE A 46 8.80 12.59 -13.09
CA PHE A 46 8.81 13.74 -12.20
C PHE A 46 8.98 15.03 -13.02
N PHE A 47 8.22 16.06 -12.68
CA PHE A 47 8.22 17.35 -13.36
C PHE A 47 8.50 18.45 -12.33
N ASN A 48 9.42 19.36 -12.64
CA ASN A 48 9.76 20.50 -11.77
C ASN A 48 8.76 21.66 -11.95
N ASN A 49 7.47 21.33 -12.00
CA ASN A 49 6.33 22.26 -12.05
C ASN A 49 5.09 21.60 -11.42
N THR A 50 4.01 22.35 -11.29
CA THR A 50 2.74 21.90 -10.66
C THR A 50 1.69 21.43 -11.66
N GLU A 51 1.98 21.44 -12.97
CA GLU A 51 1.03 21.18 -14.06
C GLU A 51 1.30 19.88 -14.82
N PHE A 52 2.34 19.10 -14.50
CA PHE A 52 2.80 17.92 -15.25
C PHE A 52 3.22 18.22 -16.68
N GLU A 53 3.75 19.40 -16.91
CA GLU A 53 4.06 19.92 -18.26
C GLU A 53 5.54 19.78 -18.64
N GLY A 54 5.79 19.75 -19.95
CA GLY A 54 7.11 19.71 -20.51
C GLY A 54 7.82 18.38 -20.41
N THR A 55 9.14 18.41 -20.47
CA THR A 55 9.97 17.21 -20.34
C THR A 55 10.16 16.86 -18.85
N PRO A 56 9.91 15.62 -18.44
CA PRO A 56 10.20 15.20 -17.09
C PRO A 56 11.66 15.44 -16.69
N ALA A 57 11.88 15.97 -15.50
CA ALA A 57 13.20 16.14 -14.91
C ALA A 57 13.86 14.77 -14.57
N TYR A 58 13.01 13.77 -14.31
CA TYR A 58 13.45 12.39 -14.06
C TYR A 58 12.39 11.41 -14.56
N LYS A 59 12.87 10.29 -15.13
CA LYS A 59 12.07 9.09 -15.41
C LYS A 59 12.79 7.87 -14.87
N GLY A 60 12.05 6.93 -14.27
CA GLY A 60 12.64 5.74 -13.72
C GLY A 60 11.63 4.69 -13.30
N LEU A 61 12.12 3.70 -12.56
CA LEU A 61 11.33 2.66 -11.92
C LEU A 61 11.22 2.95 -10.43
N ALA A 62 9.99 3.05 -9.93
CA ALA A 62 9.69 3.02 -8.50
C ALA A 62 9.18 1.63 -8.13
N LYS A 63 10.00 0.82 -7.44
CA LYS A 63 9.61 -0.54 -7.05
C LYS A 63 8.46 -0.55 -6.06
N GLU A 64 8.43 0.46 -5.21
CA GLU A 64 7.37 0.74 -4.23
C GLU A 64 7.18 2.26 -4.14
N LEU A 65 6.02 2.69 -3.69
CA LEU A 65 5.77 4.10 -3.40
C LEU A 65 5.74 4.28 -1.89
N HIS A 66 6.91 4.56 -1.34
CA HIS A 66 7.10 4.87 0.06
C HIS A 66 8.10 6.02 0.17
N TYR A 67 7.59 7.22 -0.05
CA TYR A 67 8.36 8.45 0.05
C TYR A 67 7.96 9.18 1.33
N THR A 68 8.93 9.42 2.20
CA THR A 68 8.75 10.21 3.42
C THR A 68 9.99 11.06 3.61
N THR A 69 9.84 12.36 3.43
CA THR A 69 10.95 13.29 3.55
C THR A 69 10.58 14.48 4.41
N GLY A 70 11.55 15.00 5.15
CA GLY A 70 11.38 16.23 5.92
C GLY A 70 11.41 17.51 5.08
N GLY A 71 11.28 17.41 3.74
CA GLY A 71 11.39 18.52 2.82
C GLY A 71 12.83 18.88 2.42
N ASN A 72 13.82 18.09 2.84
CA ASN A 72 15.24 18.28 2.57
C ASN A 72 15.87 17.18 1.71
N THR A 73 15.08 16.22 1.26
CA THR A 73 15.52 15.10 0.42
C THR A 73 14.67 15.03 -0.83
N GLN A 74 15.30 14.98 -1.99
CA GLN A 74 14.63 14.85 -3.29
C GLN A 74 14.00 13.46 -3.43
N PHE A 75 12.83 13.37 -4.05
CA PHE A 75 12.21 12.08 -4.39
C PHE A 75 12.99 11.31 -5.47
N ALA A 76 13.64 12.02 -6.37
CA ALA A 76 14.49 11.45 -7.40
C ALA A 76 15.58 12.46 -7.81
N PRO A 77 16.65 12.03 -8.51
CA PRO A 77 17.68 12.92 -9.00
C PRO A 77 17.11 14.06 -9.86
N ASN A 78 17.61 15.27 -9.66
CA ASN A 78 17.22 16.49 -10.36
C ASN A 78 15.77 16.95 -10.17
N VAL A 79 15.04 16.34 -9.23
CA VAL A 79 13.69 16.78 -8.85
C VAL A 79 13.79 17.87 -7.79
N ASN A 80 13.01 18.93 -7.93
CA ASN A 80 12.93 19.98 -6.93
C ASN A 80 12.46 19.45 -5.57
N LEU A 81 12.79 20.13 -4.48
CA LEU A 81 12.25 19.81 -3.15
C LEU A 81 10.81 20.30 -2.96
N THR A 82 10.43 21.33 -3.74
CA THR A 82 9.12 21.98 -3.70
C THR A 82 8.66 22.29 -5.12
N ASN A 83 7.34 22.52 -5.29
CA ASN A 83 6.73 22.83 -6.58
C ASN A 83 7.10 21.83 -7.67
N PHE A 84 6.90 20.55 -7.37
CA PHE A 84 7.06 19.48 -8.33
C PHE A 84 5.82 18.57 -8.37
N THR A 85 5.67 17.87 -9.49
CA THR A 85 4.67 16.82 -9.64
C THR A 85 5.33 15.50 -10.01
N ALA A 86 4.65 14.41 -9.66
CA ALA A 86 5.06 13.06 -10.04
C ALA A 86 3.87 12.28 -10.59
N ARG A 87 4.12 11.48 -11.62
CA ARG A 87 3.18 10.52 -12.17
C ARG A 87 3.78 9.13 -12.07
N PHE A 88 3.00 8.21 -11.50
CA PHE A 88 3.36 6.81 -11.42
C PHE A 88 2.32 6.00 -12.17
N THR A 89 2.78 5.14 -13.08
CA THR A 89 1.91 4.28 -13.88
C THR A 89 2.35 2.84 -13.76
N GLY A 90 1.39 1.95 -13.58
CA GLY A 90 1.60 0.52 -13.46
C GLY A 90 0.33 -0.25 -13.75
N GLU A 91 0.41 -1.56 -13.62
CA GLU A 91 -0.69 -2.49 -13.80
C GLU A 91 -0.65 -3.49 -12.66
N PHE A 92 -1.75 -3.62 -11.95
CA PHE A 92 -1.94 -4.62 -10.91
C PHE A 92 -2.61 -5.86 -11.52
N GLU A 93 -1.95 -7.01 -11.46
CA GLU A 93 -2.55 -8.29 -11.81
C GLU A 93 -3.03 -8.99 -10.54
N SER A 94 -4.35 -9.17 -10.41
CA SER A 94 -4.90 -9.74 -9.18
C SER A 94 -4.58 -11.23 -9.03
N PRO A 95 -3.95 -11.66 -7.92
CA PRO A 95 -3.72 -13.08 -7.63
C PRO A 95 -4.96 -13.80 -7.08
N ILE A 96 -6.05 -13.07 -6.81
CA ILE A 96 -7.24 -13.57 -6.12
C ILE A 96 -8.54 -13.06 -6.76
N ASP A 97 -9.64 -13.75 -6.48
CA ASP A 97 -10.99 -13.21 -6.60
C ASP A 97 -11.43 -12.53 -5.32
N GLY A 98 -12.14 -11.40 -5.42
CA GLY A 98 -12.74 -10.72 -4.30
C GLY A 98 -12.15 -9.34 -3.98
N PRO A 99 -12.40 -8.81 -2.77
CA PRO A 99 -12.05 -7.45 -2.41
C PRO A 99 -10.54 -7.27 -2.25
N VAL A 100 -10.00 -6.33 -3.02
CA VAL A 100 -8.63 -5.83 -2.91
C VAL A 100 -8.69 -4.35 -2.53
N GLU A 101 -7.94 -3.94 -1.54
CA GLU A 101 -7.88 -2.57 -1.07
C GLU A 101 -6.64 -1.87 -1.62
N PHE A 102 -6.86 -0.69 -2.20
CA PHE A 102 -5.84 0.26 -2.64
C PHE A 102 -5.85 1.44 -1.69
N LYS A 103 -4.75 1.65 -1.01
CA LYS A 103 -4.61 2.73 -0.04
C LYS A 103 -3.55 3.70 -0.52
N LEU A 104 -3.91 4.98 -0.60
CA LEU A 104 -3.02 6.07 -0.96
C LEU A 104 -3.08 7.13 0.12
N SER A 105 -1.92 7.52 0.62
CA SER A 105 -1.76 8.63 1.53
C SER A 105 -0.64 9.55 1.08
N GLY A 106 -0.74 10.80 1.41
CA GLY A 106 0.26 11.78 1.00
C GLY A 106 0.04 13.17 1.59
N ASN A 107 1.00 14.00 1.30
CA ASN A 107 1.09 15.42 1.59
C ASN A 107 1.83 16.08 0.42
N ASP A 108 1.30 17.02 -0.32
CA ASP A 108 0.18 17.94 -0.25
C ASP A 108 -1.05 17.42 -0.99
N ALA A 109 -0.88 16.92 -2.24
CA ALA A 109 -2.00 16.57 -3.12
C ALA A 109 -1.73 15.29 -3.89
N PHE A 110 -2.77 14.48 -4.05
CA PHE A 110 -2.70 13.24 -4.82
C PHE A 110 -4.02 12.86 -5.48
N ARG A 111 -3.91 12.03 -6.52
CA ARG A 111 -5.02 11.36 -7.21
C ARG A 111 -4.68 9.92 -7.46
N LEU A 112 -5.67 9.04 -7.31
CA LEU A 112 -5.58 7.62 -7.67
C LEU A 112 -6.60 7.33 -8.76
N TYR A 113 -6.13 6.69 -9.80
CA TYR A 113 -6.95 6.15 -10.87
C TYR A 113 -6.75 4.63 -10.94
N ILE A 114 -7.86 3.89 -11.03
CA ILE A 114 -7.88 2.47 -11.33
C ILE A 114 -8.66 2.30 -12.63
N ASP A 115 -8.09 1.64 -13.61
CA ASP A 115 -8.53 1.68 -15.00
C ASP A 115 -8.60 3.14 -15.50
N THR A 116 -9.78 3.59 -15.90
CA THR A 116 -10.03 4.97 -16.34
C THR A 116 -10.70 5.83 -15.28
N ALA A 117 -11.13 5.24 -14.16
CA ALA A 117 -11.87 5.91 -13.12
C ALA A 117 -10.94 6.59 -12.10
N LYS A 118 -11.18 7.87 -11.80
CA LYS A 118 -10.58 8.53 -10.66
C LYS A 118 -11.28 8.07 -9.39
N VAL A 119 -10.63 7.22 -8.60
CA VAL A 119 -11.22 6.54 -7.42
C VAL A 119 -10.89 7.25 -6.11
N ALA A 120 -9.87 8.09 -6.10
CA ALA A 120 -9.54 8.92 -4.95
C ALA A 120 -8.89 10.25 -5.40
N GLU A 121 -9.17 11.30 -4.67
CA GLU A 121 -8.57 12.62 -4.88
C GLU A 121 -8.48 13.38 -3.56
N VAL A 122 -7.32 14.00 -3.36
CA VAL A 122 -7.05 15.07 -2.40
C VAL A 122 -6.21 16.07 -3.17
N TRP A 123 -6.79 17.19 -3.60
CA TRP A 123 -6.10 18.14 -4.48
C TRP A 123 -5.98 19.53 -3.90
N GLU A 124 -6.74 19.81 -2.87
CA GLU A 124 -6.66 21.06 -2.10
C GLU A 124 -6.09 20.74 -0.72
N ASN A 125 -4.95 21.29 -0.39
CA ASN A 125 -4.21 21.34 0.90
C ASN A 125 -4.84 20.57 2.09
N GLU A 126 -4.90 19.25 2.03
CA GLU A 126 -5.17 18.43 3.20
C GLU A 126 -3.85 17.83 3.68
N TYR A 127 -3.34 18.32 4.79
CA TYR A 127 -2.12 17.80 5.39
C TYR A 127 -2.33 16.35 5.87
N GLY A 128 -1.51 15.43 5.34
CA GLY A 128 -1.51 14.03 5.80
C GLY A 128 -2.77 13.25 5.48
N ALA A 129 -3.42 13.51 4.34
CA ALA A 129 -4.64 12.81 3.93
C ALA A 129 -4.38 11.35 3.56
N GLU A 130 -5.39 10.50 3.82
CA GLU A 130 -5.41 9.10 3.42
C GLU A 130 -6.73 8.76 2.73
N LYS A 131 -6.68 8.02 1.64
CA LYS A 131 -7.85 7.49 0.93
C LYS A 131 -7.71 5.99 0.72
N LEU A 132 -8.81 5.29 0.88
CA LEU A 132 -8.95 3.86 0.68
C LEU A 132 -9.98 3.60 -0.42
N TYR A 133 -9.62 2.76 -1.38
CA TYR A 133 -10.54 2.28 -2.42
C TYR A 133 -10.55 0.77 -2.42
N THR A 134 -11.73 0.17 -2.51
CA THR A 134 -11.89 -1.29 -2.58
C THR A 134 -12.42 -1.69 -3.96
N LEU A 135 -11.68 -2.54 -4.64
CA LEU A 135 -12.04 -3.16 -5.91
C LEU A 135 -12.44 -4.61 -5.66
N ASN A 136 -13.54 -5.06 -6.25
CA ASN A 136 -13.85 -6.49 -6.30
C ASN A 136 -13.13 -7.10 -7.50
N ALA A 137 -11.88 -7.49 -7.28
CA ALA A 137 -10.98 -7.96 -8.33
C ALA A 137 -11.28 -9.40 -8.73
N LYS A 138 -10.87 -9.77 -9.95
CA LYS A 138 -10.88 -11.15 -10.43
C LYS A 138 -9.46 -11.63 -10.64
N LYS A 139 -9.21 -12.87 -10.27
CA LYS A 139 -7.90 -13.51 -10.39
C LYS A 139 -7.43 -13.53 -11.85
N GLY A 140 -6.21 -13.04 -12.08
CA GLY A 140 -5.58 -12.93 -13.37
C GLY A 140 -6.02 -11.73 -14.21
N GLU A 141 -7.03 -10.97 -13.77
CA GLU A 141 -7.37 -9.70 -14.41
C GLU A 141 -6.36 -8.63 -14.05
N LYS A 142 -6.11 -7.74 -15.00
CA LYS A 142 -5.16 -6.65 -14.94
C LYS A 142 -5.88 -5.32 -14.83
N TYR A 143 -5.45 -4.52 -13.87
CA TYR A 143 -6.05 -3.23 -13.54
C TYR A 143 -4.99 -2.15 -13.67
N PRO A 144 -5.03 -1.32 -14.72
CA PRO A 144 -4.15 -0.15 -14.85
C PRO A 144 -4.26 0.76 -13.64
N ILE A 145 -3.12 1.18 -13.12
CA ILE A 145 -3.02 2.13 -12.02
C ILE A 145 -2.29 3.38 -12.50
N LYS A 146 -2.86 4.54 -12.22
CA LYS A 146 -2.16 5.83 -12.35
C LYS A 146 -2.29 6.59 -11.04
N ILE A 147 -1.16 7.04 -10.52
CA ILE A 147 -1.09 7.93 -9.36
C ILE A 147 -0.47 9.24 -9.81
N GLU A 148 -1.12 10.33 -9.47
CA GLU A 148 -0.61 11.69 -9.64
C GLU A 148 -0.39 12.29 -8.26
N TYR A 149 0.76 12.92 -8.08
CA TYR A 149 1.18 13.56 -6.85
C TYR A 149 1.68 14.96 -7.14
N MET A 150 1.40 15.90 -6.25
CA MET A 150 1.92 17.26 -6.32
C MET A 150 2.42 17.68 -4.95
N GLN A 151 3.66 18.14 -4.92
CA GLN A 151 4.30 18.75 -3.76
C GLN A 151 4.41 20.25 -3.99
N ARG A 152 3.89 21.04 -3.07
CA ARG A 152 4.02 22.50 -3.07
C ARG A 152 5.15 22.94 -2.15
N THR A 153 5.02 22.75 -0.86
CA THR A 153 5.98 23.23 0.13
C THR A 153 6.05 22.30 1.36
N GLY A 154 7.14 22.38 2.11
CA GLY A 154 7.29 21.65 3.37
C GLY A 154 7.75 20.22 3.21
N SER A 155 7.36 19.37 4.15
CA SER A 155 7.63 17.93 4.07
C SER A 155 6.81 17.27 2.98
N ALA A 156 7.39 16.28 2.34
CA ALA A 156 6.79 15.55 1.24
C ALA A 156 6.61 14.08 1.63
N ASP A 157 5.39 13.59 1.49
CA ASP A 157 5.04 12.20 1.79
C ASP A 157 4.14 11.66 0.69
N LEU A 158 4.41 10.43 0.25
CA LEU A 158 3.54 9.66 -0.64
C LEU A 158 3.71 8.18 -0.36
N ASN A 159 2.63 7.54 0.08
CA ASN A 159 2.63 6.11 0.37
C ASN A 159 1.45 5.44 -0.35
N PHE A 160 1.74 4.35 -1.06
CA PHE A 160 0.74 3.54 -1.72
C PHE A 160 0.92 2.08 -1.33
N THR A 161 -0.19 1.43 -1.01
CA THR A 161 -0.24 -0.02 -0.80
C THR A 161 -1.44 -0.62 -1.50
N VAL A 162 -1.28 -1.86 -1.95
CA VAL A 162 -2.35 -2.71 -2.45
C VAL A 162 -2.34 -4.01 -1.66
N GLY A 163 -3.50 -4.46 -1.17
CA GLY A 163 -3.55 -5.64 -0.33
C GLY A 163 -4.95 -6.17 -0.05
N VAL A 164 -5.00 -7.24 0.72
CA VAL A 164 -6.24 -7.85 1.19
C VAL A 164 -6.33 -7.70 2.69
N ARG A 165 -7.42 -7.11 3.14
CA ARG A 165 -7.76 -7.01 4.56
C ARG A 165 -8.56 -8.24 4.97
N THR A 166 -7.98 -9.08 5.81
CA THR A 166 -8.63 -10.28 6.34
C THR A 166 -8.96 -10.08 7.82
N PRO A 167 -10.24 -10.16 8.23
CA PRO A 167 -10.60 -10.15 9.65
C PRO A 167 -9.90 -11.27 10.40
N VAL A 168 -9.33 -10.99 11.56
CA VAL A 168 -8.64 -11.98 12.40
C VAL A 168 -9.56 -13.15 12.74
N SER A 169 -10.86 -12.90 12.91
CA SER A 169 -11.88 -13.93 13.15
C SER A 169 -12.03 -14.95 12.02
N LYS A 170 -11.58 -14.63 10.80
CA LYS A 170 -11.59 -15.54 9.64
C LYS A 170 -10.28 -16.31 9.46
N LEU A 171 -9.24 -15.99 10.23
CA LEU A 171 -7.99 -16.74 10.20
C LEU A 171 -8.22 -18.06 10.93
N ARG A 172 -8.27 -19.18 10.20
CA ARG A 172 -8.48 -20.50 10.78
C ARG A 172 -7.36 -20.89 11.74
N PRO A 173 -7.64 -21.57 12.87
CA PRO A 173 -6.64 -22.07 13.83
C PRO A 173 -5.62 -23.08 13.23
N ALA A 174 -5.83 -23.57 12.02
CA ALA A 174 -4.99 -24.61 11.40
C ALA A 174 -3.52 -24.20 11.19
N ARG A 175 -3.19 -22.91 11.12
CA ARG A 175 -1.78 -22.44 11.05
C ARG A 175 -1.05 -22.47 12.40
N LEU A 176 -1.76 -22.53 13.51
CA LEU A 176 -1.12 -22.62 14.84
C LEU A 176 -0.52 -24.01 15.10
N LYS A 177 -1.08 -25.07 14.55
CA LYS A 177 -0.56 -26.44 14.74
C LYS A 177 0.81 -26.65 14.10
N THR A 178 1.07 -26.02 12.96
CA THR A 178 2.34 -26.18 12.22
C THR A 178 3.50 -25.43 12.88
N LEU A 179 3.23 -24.31 13.54
CA LEU A 179 4.29 -23.55 14.23
C LEU A 179 4.69 -24.19 15.57
N MET A 180 3.81 -24.97 16.21
CA MET A 180 4.13 -25.63 17.47
C MET A 180 4.85 -26.98 17.31
N SER A 181 4.81 -27.61 16.12
CA SER A 181 5.53 -28.86 15.84
C SER A 181 7.01 -28.65 15.45
N SER A 182 7.43 -27.40 15.24
CA SER A 182 8.82 -27.07 14.90
C SER A 182 9.69 -26.69 16.12
N TYR A 183 9.12 -26.77 17.33
CA TYR A 183 9.81 -26.47 18.59
C TYR A 183 9.78 -27.65 19.61
N SER A 184 9.59 -28.87 19.12
CA SER A 184 9.75 -30.10 19.92
C SER A 184 10.96 -30.91 19.49
#